data_7468ccd61bc2474b3cc0adc34a28373b
#
_entry.id   7468ccd61bc2474b3cc0adc34a28373b
#
_cell.length_a   1.000
_cell.length_b   1.000
_cell.length_c   1.000
_cell.angle_alpha   90.00
_cell.angle_beta   90.00
_cell.angle_gamma   90.00
#
_symmetry.space_group_name_H-M   'P 1'
#
loop_
_entity.id
_entity.type
_entity.pdbx_description
1 polymer ?
#
loop_
_entity_poly.entity_id
_entity_poly.type
_entity_poly.pdbx_seq_one_letter_code
_entity_poly.pdbx_strand_id
1 'polypeptide(L)'
;MRNLFVTDLDGTFVKDSVTVNAADLAAYHTAKELGDFSIATGRSLAEIQYIVQGNDLDVTHMIGFNGAVVTRYAQLLAEHHLPEDVTPKLLAYFKEHKLIFDALDGQRRIGNFDHEHKQRLWNMPLICLPDPYPALEGYRLYKVNVRPRAETADFYLADLQAKFPQLATYKSGSTRLEVTAQGVSKASGLAIIRSDYDRLVVFGDSGN
;
A
#
# COMPACT_ATOMS: atom_id res chain seq x y z
N MET A 1 10.75 26.02 -13.21
CA MET A 1 10.28 24.66 -13.56
C MET A 1 10.29 23.85 -12.29
N ARG A 2 9.12 23.34 -11.87
CA ARG A 2 8.98 22.49 -10.67
C ARG A 2 9.03 21.03 -11.09
N ASN A 3 10.08 20.33 -10.69
CA ASN A 3 10.21 18.90 -10.95
C ASN A 3 9.69 18.11 -9.75
N LEU A 4 9.10 16.94 -10.03
CA LEU A 4 8.76 15.94 -9.02
C LEU A 4 9.44 14.63 -9.39
N PHE A 5 10.21 14.10 -8.44
CA PHE A 5 10.78 12.75 -8.50
C PHE A 5 9.96 11.83 -7.60
N VAL A 6 9.49 10.73 -8.14
CA VAL A 6 8.65 9.76 -7.42
C VAL A 6 9.30 8.39 -7.49
N THR A 7 9.45 7.73 -6.35
CA THR A 7 9.97 6.37 -6.29
C THR A 7 8.99 5.40 -5.65
N ASP A 8 8.97 4.16 -6.13
CA ASP A 8 8.47 3.04 -5.35
C ASP A 8 9.49 2.69 -4.25
N LEU A 9 9.08 1.93 -3.26
CA LEU A 9 9.94 1.46 -2.17
C LEU A 9 10.51 0.09 -2.45
N ASP A 10 9.69 -0.94 -2.40
CA ASP A 10 10.12 -2.33 -2.43
C ASP A 10 10.66 -2.74 -3.79
N GLY A 11 11.93 -3.20 -3.82
CA GLY A 11 12.59 -3.59 -5.06
C GLY A 11 13.18 -2.43 -5.87
N THR A 12 12.82 -1.18 -5.54
CA THR A 12 13.32 0.02 -6.21
C THR A 12 14.25 0.80 -5.29
N PHE A 13 13.72 1.45 -4.27
CA PHE A 13 14.46 2.37 -3.40
C PHE A 13 14.99 1.70 -2.13
N VAL A 14 14.31 0.65 -1.64
CA VAL A 14 14.76 -0.16 -0.52
C VAL A 14 14.89 -1.63 -0.92
N LYS A 15 16.02 -2.26 -0.60
CA LYS A 15 16.31 -3.66 -0.96
C LYS A 15 15.96 -4.65 0.14
N ASP A 16 16.23 -4.28 1.38
CA ASP A 16 15.95 -5.08 2.59
C ASP A 16 14.66 -4.67 3.29
N SER A 17 13.81 -3.97 2.57
CA SER A 17 12.54 -3.41 3.04
C SER A 17 12.65 -2.24 4.02
N VAL A 18 13.83 -1.78 4.40
CA VAL A 18 14.05 -0.69 5.38
C VAL A 18 15.13 0.29 4.93
N THR A 19 16.29 -0.25 4.50
CA THR A 19 17.50 0.54 4.30
C THR A 19 17.62 1.02 2.86
N VAL A 20 17.82 2.31 2.69
CA VAL A 20 18.24 2.90 1.41
C VAL A 20 19.76 2.73 1.29
N ASN A 21 20.23 2.11 0.22
CA ASN A 21 21.67 1.94 0.02
C ASN A 21 22.36 3.27 -0.36
N ALA A 22 23.68 3.31 -0.21
CA ALA A 22 24.46 4.54 -0.42
C ALA A 22 24.32 5.14 -1.83
N ALA A 23 24.16 4.30 -2.87
CA ALA A 23 24.01 4.77 -4.25
C ALA A 23 22.63 5.43 -4.46
N ASP A 24 21.56 4.81 -3.96
CA ASP A 24 20.20 5.36 -4.05
C ASP A 24 20.04 6.61 -3.18
N LEU A 25 20.73 6.67 -2.02
CA LEU A 25 20.77 7.86 -1.18
C LEU A 25 21.49 9.02 -1.88
N ALA A 26 22.61 8.77 -2.56
CA ALA A 26 23.29 9.80 -3.37
C ALA A 26 22.42 10.30 -4.53
N ALA A 27 21.70 9.40 -5.20
CA ALA A 27 20.75 9.77 -6.25
C ALA A 27 19.56 10.59 -5.70
N TYR A 28 19.06 10.23 -4.51
CA TYR A 28 18.04 10.99 -3.79
C TYR A 28 18.50 12.44 -3.51
N HIS A 29 19.72 12.63 -2.95
CA HIS A 29 20.24 13.97 -2.68
C HIS A 29 20.33 14.81 -3.98
N THR A 30 20.81 14.22 -5.06
CA THR A 30 20.84 14.89 -6.38
C THR A 30 19.44 15.26 -6.86
N ALA A 31 18.46 14.37 -6.71
CA ALA A 31 17.06 14.65 -7.08
C ALA A 31 16.46 15.78 -6.24
N LYS A 32 16.78 15.85 -4.94
CA LYS A 32 16.31 16.90 -4.01
C LYS A 32 16.86 18.29 -4.37
N GLU A 33 18.07 18.38 -4.92
CA GLU A 33 18.62 19.65 -5.44
C GLU A 33 17.87 20.15 -6.69
N LEU A 34 17.24 19.22 -7.44
CA LEU A 34 16.56 19.51 -8.70
C LEU A 34 15.04 19.69 -8.55
N GLY A 35 14.44 19.26 -7.42
CA GLY A 35 13.00 19.34 -7.22
C GLY A 35 12.49 18.63 -5.97
N ASP A 36 11.18 18.47 -5.90
CA ASP A 36 10.53 17.74 -4.83
C ASP A 36 10.72 16.22 -5.00
N PHE A 37 10.77 15.50 -3.87
CA PHE A 37 10.87 14.04 -3.84
C PHE A 37 9.67 13.43 -3.13
N SER A 38 9.14 12.33 -3.69
CA SER A 38 7.93 11.67 -3.21
C SER A 38 8.06 10.16 -3.27
N ILE A 39 7.29 9.47 -2.43
CA ILE A 39 7.22 8.02 -2.37
C ILE A 39 5.81 7.56 -2.74
N ALA A 40 5.70 6.55 -3.62
CA ALA A 40 4.43 5.91 -3.98
C ALA A 40 4.54 4.39 -3.84
N THR A 41 3.82 3.80 -2.89
CA THR A 41 3.99 2.39 -2.51
C THR A 41 2.68 1.72 -2.06
N GLY A 42 2.69 0.39 -2.04
CA GLY A 42 1.63 -0.41 -1.41
C GLY A 42 1.64 -0.40 0.12
N ARG A 43 2.65 0.18 0.75
CA ARG A 43 2.77 0.27 2.21
C ARG A 43 1.87 1.36 2.80
N SER A 44 1.65 1.30 4.12
CA SER A 44 0.95 2.33 4.88
C SER A 44 1.78 3.60 5.04
N LEU A 45 1.13 4.71 5.41
CA LEU A 45 1.85 5.94 5.77
C LEU A 45 2.79 5.73 6.95
N ALA A 46 2.41 4.94 7.95
CA ALA A 46 3.26 4.64 9.11
C ALA A 46 4.54 3.89 8.70
N GLU A 47 4.42 2.95 7.77
CA GLU A 47 5.58 2.22 7.22
C GLU A 47 6.47 3.13 6.36
N ILE A 48 5.87 4.03 5.56
CA ILE A 48 6.64 5.04 4.80
C ILE A 48 7.40 5.96 5.77
N GLN A 49 6.72 6.49 6.79
CA GLN A 49 7.32 7.36 7.78
C GLN A 49 8.48 6.70 8.52
N TYR A 50 8.35 5.41 8.85
CA TYR A 50 9.44 4.64 9.47
C TYR A 50 10.70 4.62 8.59
N ILE A 51 10.54 4.41 7.27
CA ILE A 51 11.65 4.41 6.31
C ILE A 51 12.23 5.83 6.16
N VAL A 52 11.37 6.84 6.02
CA VAL A 52 11.75 8.24 5.88
C VAL A 52 12.61 8.69 7.08
N GLN A 53 12.15 8.38 8.30
CA GLN A 53 12.89 8.73 9.53
C GLN A 53 14.18 7.93 9.70
N GLY A 54 14.13 6.61 9.39
CA GLY A 54 15.29 5.73 9.54
C GLY A 54 16.45 6.02 8.57
N ASN A 55 16.18 6.74 7.47
CA ASN A 55 17.15 7.09 6.43
C ASN A 55 17.36 8.62 6.29
N ASP A 56 16.82 9.42 7.21
CA ASP A 56 16.91 10.90 7.23
C ASP A 56 16.49 11.55 5.90
N LEU A 57 15.32 11.12 5.36
CA LEU A 57 14.80 11.60 4.10
C LEU A 57 13.81 12.76 4.32
N ASP A 58 13.86 13.76 3.45
CA ASP A 58 12.85 14.81 3.33
C ASP A 58 11.94 14.53 2.12
N VAL A 59 10.73 14.04 2.39
CA VAL A 59 9.76 13.60 1.39
C VAL A 59 8.57 14.56 1.36
N THR A 60 8.30 15.14 0.18
CA THR A 60 7.22 16.12 0.00
C THR A 60 5.85 15.45 0.02
N HIS A 61 5.69 14.35 -0.71
CA HIS A 61 4.42 13.59 -0.75
C HIS A 61 4.65 12.12 -0.41
N MET A 62 3.70 11.57 0.33
CA MET A 62 3.60 10.13 0.56
C MET A 62 2.29 9.62 -0.04
N ILE A 63 2.39 8.67 -0.97
CA ILE A 63 1.28 7.99 -1.61
C ILE A 63 1.31 6.54 -1.10
N GLY A 64 0.45 6.24 -0.14
CA GLY A 64 0.38 4.95 0.53
C GLY A 64 -0.80 4.08 0.08
N PHE A 65 -0.78 2.79 0.48
CA PHE A 65 -1.82 1.81 0.18
C PHE A 65 -2.18 1.76 -1.32
N ASN A 66 -1.15 1.76 -2.19
CA ASN A 66 -1.32 1.81 -3.66
C ASN A 66 -2.08 3.05 -4.16
N GLY A 67 -2.03 4.17 -3.47
CA GLY A 67 -2.73 5.40 -3.85
C GLY A 67 -4.03 5.67 -3.07
N ALA A 68 -4.40 4.78 -2.14
CA ALA A 68 -5.58 4.98 -1.31
C ALA A 68 -5.45 6.17 -0.34
N VAL A 69 -4.24 6.59 -0.04
CA VAL A 69 -3.99 7.77 0.79
C VAL A 69 -2.85 8.59 0.20
N VAL A 70 -3.05 9.90 0.12
CA VAL A 70 -2.07 10.86 -0.40
C VAL A 70 -1.90 11.99 0.59
N THR A 71 -0.65 12.29 0.95
CA THR A 71 -0.31 13.42 1.83
C THR A 71 0.73 14.32 1.19
N ARG A 72 0.72 15.60 1.59
CA ARG A 72 1.83 16.53 1.40
C ARG A 72 2.36 16.87 2.78
N TYR A 73 3.60 16.46 3.09
CA TYR A 73 4.12 16.45 4.46
C TYR A 73 3.12 15.76 5.41
N ALA A 74 2.62 16.44 6.44
CA ALA A 74 1.62 15.90 7.36
C ALA A 74 0.15 16.17 6.93
N GLN A 75 -0.08 16.96 5.85
CA GLN A 75 -1.42 17.31 5.40
C GLN A 75 -2.02 16.21 4.53
N LEU A 76 -3.18 15.71 4.89
CA LEU A 76 -3.97 14.79 4.07
C LEU A 76 -4.54 15.54 2.85
N LEU A 77 -4.25 15.04 1.64
CA LEU A 77 -4.80 15.57 0.39
C LEU A 77 -5.98 14.74 -0.11
N ALA A 78 -5.88 13.42 0.02
CA ALA A 78 -6.96 12.48 -0.36
C ALA A 78 -6.86 11.19 0.41
N GLU A 79 -8.02 10.56 0.64
CA GLU A 79 -8.13 9.20 1.17
C GLU A 79 -9.28 8.44 0.52
N HIS A 80 -9.09 7.16 0.27
CA HIS A 80 -10.07 6.25 -0.32
C HIS A 80 -10.08 4.94 0.46
N HIS A 81 -11.19 4.68 1.14
CA HIS A 81 -11.41 3.42 1.85
C HIS A 81 -12.19 2.44 0.96
N LEU A 82 -12.15 1.16 1.32
CA LEU A 82 -13.08 0.19 0.75
C LEU A 82 -14.52 0.66 1.03
N PRO A 83 -15.47 0.49 0.07
CA PRO A 83 -16.85 0.89 0.25
C PRO A 83 -17.49 0.19 1.47
N GLU A 84 -18.19 0.95 2.30
CA GLU A 84 -18.77 0.47 3.56
C GLU A 84 -19.83 -0.63 3.36
N ASP A 85 -20.57 -0.58 2.26
CA ASP A 85 -21.58 -1.57 1.89
C ASP A 85 -21.01 -2.85 1.25
N VAL A 86 -19.76 -2.80 0.75
CA VAL A 86 -19.06 -3.92 0.11
C VAL A 86 -18.17 -4.66 1.11
N THR A 87 -17.53 -3.95 2.01
CA THR A 87 -16.57 -4.52 2.97
C THR A 87 -17.14 -5.70 3.77
N PRO A 88 -18.35 -5.65 4.36
CA PRO A 88 -18.92 -6.80 5.06
C PRO A 88 -19.15 -8.02 4.16
N LYS A 89 -19.53 -7.81 2.91
CA LYS A 89 -19.74 -8.89 1.93
C LYS A 89 -18.42 -9.54 1.54
N LEU A 90 -17.37 -8.74 1.38
CA LEU A 90 -16.01 -9.22 1.13
C LEU A 90 -15.50 -10.08 2.30
N LEU A 91 -15.68 -9.60 3.54
CA LEU A 91 -15.29 -10.34 4.72
C LEU A 91 -16.09 -11.64 4.89
N ALA A 92 -17.39 -11.63 4.58
CA ALA A 92 -18.23 -12.83 4.57
C ALA A 92 -17.73 -13.86 3.54
N TYR A 93 -17.36 -13.40 2.36
CA TYR A 93 -16.72 -14.24 1.33
C TYR A 93 -15.42 -14.88 1.82
N PHE A 94 -14.55 -14.11 2.51
CA PHE A 94 -13.32 -14.67 3.09
C PHE A 94 -13.60 -15.73 4.14
N LYS A 95 -14.63 -15.53 4.95
CA LYS A 95 -15.07 -16.49 5.97
C LYS A 95 -15.57 -17.78 5.36
N GLU A 96 -16.43 -17.70 4.35
CA GLU A 96 -16.98 -18.83 3.60
C GLU A 96 -15.88 -19.68 2.96
N HIS A 97 -14.93 -19.01 2.30
CA HIS A 97 -13.81 -19.67 1.61
C HIS A 97 -12.60 -19.99 2.51
N LYS A 98 -12.68 -19.70 3.82
CA LYS A 98 -11.60 -19.90 4.81
C LYS A 98 -10.28 -19.28 4.36
N LEU A 99 -10.34 -18.11 3.75
CA LEU A 99 -9.15 -17.41 3.26
C LEU A 99 -8.33 -16.83 4.41
N ILE A 100 -7.01 -16.87 4.25
CA ILE A 100 -6.08 -16.20 5.13
C ILE A 100 -5.91 -14.77 4.63
N PHE A 101 -6.02 -13.78 5.53
CA PHE A 101 -5.93 -12.38 5.16
C PHE A 101 -5.47 -11.50 6.33
N ASP A 102 -5.03 -10.30 6.01
CA ASP A 102 -4.86 -9.18 6.93
C ASP A 102 -5.49 -7.91 6.32
N ALA A 103 -6.33 -7.24 7.09
CA ALA A 103 -6.99 -5.99 6.73
C ALA A 103 -6.31 -4.80 7.42
N LEU A 104 -6.15 -3.68 6.69
CA LEU A 104 -5.38 -2.53 7.11
C LEU A 104 -6.29 -1.29 7.23
N ASP A 105 -6.39 -0.72 8.44
CA ASP A 105 -7.16 0.49 8.75
C ASP A 105 -6.31 1.77 8.80
N GLY A 106 -5.03 1.67 8.47
CA GLY A 106 -4.06 2.77 8.52
C GLY A 106 -3.22 2.81 9.79
N GLN A 107 -3.66 2.20 10.88
CA GLN A 107 -2.96 2.16 12.17
C GLN A 107 -2.47 0.75 12.52
N ARG A 108 -3.14 -0.29 12.04
CA ARG A 108 -2.86 -1.69 12.37
C ARG A 108 -3.32 -2.63 11.25
N ARG A 109 -2.84 -3.84 11.35
CA ARG A 109 -3.25 -4.98 10.53
C ARG A 109 -4.06 -5.93 11.40
N ILE A 110 -5.28 -6.27 11.00
CA ILE A 110 -6.16 -7.19 11.72
C ILE A 110 -6.54 -8.31 10.76
N GLY A 111 -6.35 -9.55 11.19
CA GLY A 111 -6.69 -10.71 10.36
C GLY A 111 -6.41 -12.03 11.04
N ASN A 112 -6.44 -13.12 10.28
CA ASN A 112 -6.07 -14.47 10.70
C ASN A 112 -4.70 -14.89 10.15
N PHE A 113 -3.94 -13.96 9.57
CA PHE A 113 -2.58 -14.16 9.11
C PHE A 113 -1.58 -13.85 10.21
N ASP A 114 -0.72 -14.82 10.55
CA ASP A 114 0.40 -14.61 11.45
C ASP A 114 1.69 -14.49 10.64
N HIS A 115 2.40 -13.37 10.77
CA HIS A 115 3.61 -13.11 10.02
C HIS A 115 4.82 -13.72 10.74
N GLU A 116 5.58 -14.57 10.05
CA GLU A 116 6.79 -15.22 10.61
C GLU A 116 7.84 -14.20 11.08
N HIS A 117 7.91 -13.04 10.41
CA HIS A 117 8.85 -11.96 10.71
C HIS A 117 8.12 -10.71 11.22
N LYS A 118 7.62 -10.75 12.47
CA LYS A 118 6.87 -9.63 13.08
C LYS A 118 7.68 -8.33 13.13
N GLN A 119 8.99 -8.40 13.21
CA GLN A 119 9.90 -7.25 13.15
C GLN A 119 9.85 -6.49 11.81
N ARG A 120 9.28 -7.07 10.76
CA ARG A 120 9.10 -6.41 9.44
C ARG A 120 7.79 -5.64 9.32
N LEU A 121 7.03 -5.50 10.40
CA LEU A 121 5.74 -4.79 10.38
C LEU A 121 5.87 -3.30 10.72
N TRP A 122 7.04 -2.76 10.66
CA TRP A 122 7.46 -1.35 10.80
C TRP A 122 6.35 -0.37 11.19
N ASN A 123 6.18 -0.16 12.50
CA ASN A 123 5.17 0.73 13.08
C ASN A 123 3.70 0.40 12.76
N MET A 124 3.42 -0.78 12.23
CA MET A 124 2.05 -1.22 11.99
C MET A 124 1.78 -2.56 12.73
N PRO A 125 1.22 -2.50 13.95
CA PRO A 125 0.92 -3.68 14.74
C PRO A 125 0.07 -4.70 13.98
N LEU A 126 0.45 -5.98 14.06
CA LEU A 126 -0.36 -7.10 13.57
C LEU A 126 -1.18 -7.70 14.72
N ILE A 127 -2.49 -7.70 14.57
CA ILE A 127 -3.45 -8.36 15.45
C ILE A 127 -3.91 -9.61 14.71
N CYS A 128 -3.32 -10.76 15.07
CA CYS A 128 -3.70 -12.06 14.53
C CYS A 128 -4.73 -12.72 15.43
N LEU A 129 -5.92 -12.98 14.90
CA LEU A 129 -7.05 -13.56 15.59
C LEU A 129 -7.54 -14.82 14.86
N PRO A 130 -7.93 -15.89 15.58
CA PRO A 130 -8.56 -17.06 14.95
C PRO A 130 -9.88 -16.72 14.24
N ASP A 131 -10.65 -15.78 14.79
CA ASP A 131 -11.85 -15.19 14.18
C ASP A 131 -11.74 -13.66 14.19
N PRO A 132 -11.19 -13.05 13.10
CA PRO A 132 -10.97 -11.60 13.04
C PRO A 132 -12.23 -10.80 12.69
N TYR A 133 -13.30 -11.45 12.24
CA TYR A 133 -14.46 -10.76 11.66
C TYR A 133 -15.16 -9.81 12.63
N PRO A 134 -15.43 -10.20 13.92
CA PRO A 134 -16.02 -9.27 14.88
C PRO A 134 -15.14 -8.05 15.18
N ALA A 135 -13.81 -8.25 15.15
CA ALA A 135 -12.85 -7.18 15.38
C ALA A 135 -12.72 -6.20 14.21
N LEU A 136 -13.27 -6.54 13.03
CA LEU A 136 -13.27 -5.70 11.84
C LEU A 136 -14.60 -4.98 11.60
N GLU A 137 -15.60 -5.26 12.41
CA GLU A 137 -16.91 -4.62 12.30
C GLU A 137 -16.82 -3.11 12.52
N GLY A 138 -17.33 -2.34 11.56
CA GLY A 138 -17.32 -0.87 11.62
C GLY A 138 -15.97 -0.20 11.29
N TYR A 139 -14.91 -0.97 11.00
CA TYR A 139 -13.64 -0.37 10.58
C TYR A 139 -13.65 0.08 9.12
N ARG A 140 -13.10 1.27 8.87
CA ARG A 140 -12.82 1.77 7.53
C ARG A 140 -11.45 1.25 7.09
N LEU A 141 -11.44 0.43 6.05
CA LEU A 141 -10.24 -0.25 5.58
C LEU A 141 -9.70 0.42 4.31
N TYR A 142 -8.39 0.63 4.24
CA TYR A 142 -7.72 1.08 3.01
C TYR A 142 -7.38 -0.08 2.09
N LYS A 143 -6.97 -1.21 2.67
CA LYS A 143 -6.48 -2.36 1.92
C LYS A 143 -6.71 -3.67 2.68
N VAL A 144 -6.92 -4.74 1.93
CA VAL A 144 -6.87 -6.10 2.46
C VAL A 144 -5.86 -6.91 1.64
N ASN A 145 -4.94 -7.59 2.32
CA ASN A 145 -4.06 -8.58 1.72
C ASN A 145 -4.66 -9.96 1.93
N VAL A 146 -4.93 -10.68 0.85
CA VAL A 146 -5.42 -12.06 0.86
C VAL A 146 -4.28 -13.00 0.49
N ARG A 147 -4.17 -14.13 1.17
CA ARG A 147 -3.07 -15.08 1.00
C ARG A 147 -3.60 -16.47 0.60
N PRO A 148 -4.05 -16.62 -0.65
CA PRO A 148 -4.42 -17.93 -1.17
C PRO A 148 -3.17 -18.81 -1.33
N ARG A 149 -3.39 -20.12 -1.49
CA ARG A 149 -2.33 -21.02 -1.95
C ARG A 149 -1.96 -20.68 -3.41
N ALA A 150 -0.72 -20.96 -3.79
CA ALA A 150 -0.24 -20.64 -5.14
C ALA A 150 -1.13 -21.21 -6.25
N GLU A 151 -1.61 -22.46 -6.06
CA GLU A 151 -2.45 -23.19 -7.03
C GLU A 151 -3.85 -22.57 -7.19
N THR A 152 -4.31 -21.79 -6.21
CA THR A 152 -5.65 -21.19 -6.21
C THR A 152 -5.63 -19.66 -6.34
N ALA A 153 -4.44 -19.06 -6.40
CA ALA A 153 -4.31 -17.60 -6.42
C ALA A 153 -5.00 -16.96 -7.64
N ASP A 154 -4.84 -17.53 -8.82
CA ASP A 154 -5.44 -17.01 -10.04
C ASP A 154 -6.97 -17.22 -10.07
N PHE A 155 -7.47 -18.32 -9.49
CA PHE A 155 -8.89 -18.53 -9.29
C PHE A 155 -9.49 -17.45 -8.39
N TYR A 156 -8.90 -17.20 -7.20
CA TYR A 156 -9.41 -16.19 -6.28
C TYR A 156 -9.25 -14.76 -6.83
N LEU A 157 -8.21 -14.50 -7.61
CA LEU A 157 -8.08 -13.22 -8.31
C LEU A 157 -9.28 -12.97 -9.23
N ALA A 158 -9.57 -13.93 -10.12
CA ALA A 158 -10.67 -13.81 -11.09
C ALA A 158 -12.04 -13.76 -10.39
N ASP A 159 -12.26 -14.60 -9.36
CA ASP A 159 -13.53 -14.68 -8.64
C ASP A 159 -13.80 -13.39 -7.83
N LEU A 160 -12.78 -12.82 -7.16
CA LEU A 160 -12.90 -11.55 -6.47
C LEU A 160 -13.19 -10.38 -7.42
N GLN A 161 -12.52 -10.34 -8.57
CA GLN A 161 -12.77 -9.32 -9.60
C GLN A 161 -14.19 -9.40 -10.16
N ALA A 162 -14.70 -10.60 -10.37
CA ALA A 162 -16.06 -10.83 -10.89
C ALA A 162 -17.15 -10.50 -9.86
N LYS A 163 -16.95 -10.90 -8.59
CA LYS A 163 -17.95 -10.73 -7.52
C LYS A 163 -17.96 -9.34 -6.90
N PHE A 164 -16.81 -8.66 -6.90
CA PHE A 164 -16.65 -7.35 -6.26
C PHE A 164 -16.09 -6.31 -7.25
N PRO A 165 -16.85 -5.96 -8.32
CA PRO A 165 -16.38 -4.99 -9.32
C PRO A 165 -16.18 -3.57 -8.77
N GLN A 166 -16.67 -3.30 -7.56
CA GLN A 166 -16.43 -2.04 -6.83
C GLN A 166 -15.05 -2.00 -6.15
N LEU A 167 -14.31 -3.11 -6.19
CA LEU A 167 -12.97 -3.24 -5.66
C LEU A 167 -11.96 -3.49 -6.77
N ALA A 168 -10.76 -3.01 -6.56
CA ALA A 168 -9.61 -3.36 -7.38
C ALA A 168 -8.84 -4.49 -6.69
N THR A 169 -8.64 -5.61 -7.38
CA THR A 169 -7.88 -6.75 -6.88
C THR A 169 -6.69 -6.99 -7.79
N TYR A 170 -5.50 -7.00 -7.19
CA TYR A 170 -4.22 -7.19 -7.88
C TYR A 170 -3.44 -8.36 -7.29
N LYS A 171 -2.66 -9.03 -8.13
CA LYS A 171 -1.71 -10.05 -7.69
C LYS A 171 -0.38 -9.38 -7.33
N SER A 172 0.06 -9.56 -6.08
CA SER A 172 1.31 -9.02 -5.56
C SER A 172 2.21 -10.19 -5.11
N GLY A 173 2.70 -10.96 -6.07
CA GLY A 173 3.44 -12.21 -5.85
C GLY A 173 2.61 -13.45 -6.09
N SER A 174 3.21 -14.64 -5.90
CA SER A 174 2.58 -15.93 -6.22
C SER A 174 1.41 -16.30 -5.28
N THR A 175 1.43 -15.80 -4.05
CA THR A 175 0.50 -16.19 -2.97
C THR A 175 -0.14 -15.00 -2.27
N ARG A 176 -0.09 -13.81 -2.88
CA ARG A 176 -0.68 -12.60 -2.28
C ARG A 176 -1.52 -11.85 -3.31
N LEU A 177 -2.77 -11.57 -2.93
CA LEU A 177 -3.64 -10.63 -3.61
C LEU A 177 -3.84 -9.40 -2.74
N GLU A 178 -3.87 -8.24 -3.34
CA GLU A 178 -4.16 -6.97 -2.68
C GLU A 178 -5.51 -6.44 -3.17
N VAL A 179 -6.38 -6.10 -2.23
CA VAL A 179 -7.72 -5.57 -2.50
C VAL A 179 -7.80 -4.14 -1.98
N THR A 180 -8.16 -3.21 -2.85
CA THR A 180 -8.37 -1.78 -2.55
C THR A 180 -9.71 -1.33 -3.14
N ALA A 181 -10.11 -0.09 -2.91
CA ALA A 181 -11.27 0.49 -3.61
C ALA A 181 -11.01 0.57 -5.12
N GLN A 182 -12.06 0.49 -5.92
CA GLN A 182 -11.98 0.63 -7.38
C GLN A 182 -11.39 1.99 -7.76
N GLY A 183 -10.52 2.02 -8.77
CA GLY A 183 -9.86 3.24 -9.24
C GLY A 183 -8.65 3.67 -8.41
N VAL A 184 -8.36 2.98 -7.30
CA VAL A 184 -7.15 3.22 -6.49
C VAL A 184 -5.95 2.55 -7.14
N SER A 185 -4.92 3.35 -7.44
CA SER A 185 -3.61 2.92 -7.93
C SER A 185 -2.56 3.96 -7.57
N LYS A 186 -1.27 3.60 -7.60
CA LYS A 186 -0.17 4.59 -7.44
C LYS A 186 -0.33 5.73 -8.46
N ALA A 187 -0.77 5.41 -9.68
CA ALA A 187 -1.02 6.40 -10.73
C ALA A 187 -2.16 7.36 -10.39
N SER A 188 -3.30 6.86 -9.84
CA SER A 188 -4.40 7.73 -9.43
C SER A 188 -4.02 8.62 -8.25
N GLY A 189 -3.25 8.10 -7.28
CA GLY A 189 -2.69 8.91 -6.19
C GLY A 189 -1.74 10.00 -6.70
N LEU A 190 -0.90 9.68 -7.67
CA LEU A 190 0.01 10.62 -8.30
C LEU A 190 -0.75 11.70 -9.09
N ALA A 191 -1.86 11.37 -9.74
CA ALA A 191 -2.68 12.30 -10.50
C ALA A 191 -3.21 13.47 -9.62
N ILE A 192 -3.42 13.23 -8.31
CA ILE A 192 -3.88 14.26 -7.35
C ILE A 192 -2.89 15.41 -7.22
N ILE A 193 -1.60 15.12 -7.33
CA ILE A 193 -0.52 16.10 -7.13
C ILE A 193 0.16 16.52 -8.44
N ARG A 194 -0.18 15.85 -9.55
CA ARG A 194 0.51 16.01 -10.86
C ARG A 194 0.46 17.45 -11.38
N SER A 195 -0.67 18.15 -11.20
CA SER A 195 -0.87 19.52 -11.71
C SER A 195 0.03 20.57 -11.06
N ASP A 196 0.63 20.26 -9.90
CA ASP A 196 1.50 21.19 -9.18
C ASP A 196 2.93 21.22 -9.76
N TYR A 197 3.22 20.36 -10.76
CA TYR A 197 4.56 20.16 -11.30
C TYR A 197 4.61 20.22 -12.81
N ASP A 198 5.67 20.86 -13.34
CA ASP A 198 5.94 20.95 -14.78
C ASP A 198 6.45 19.62 -15.34
N ARG A 199 7.29 18.93 -14.57
CA ARG A 199 7.94 17.68 -14.95
C ARG A 199 7.81 16.61 -13.87
N LEU A 200 7.57 15.37 -14.30
CA LEU A 200 7.49 14.19 -13.47
C LEU A 200 8.53 13.15 -13.92
N VAL A 201 9.28 12.60 -12.96
CA VAL A 201 10.20 11.48 -13.15
C VAL A 201 9.81 10.39 -12.18
N VAL A 202 9.48 9.20 -12.66
CA VAL A 202 9.00 8.07 -11.84
C VAL A 202 9.97 6.91 -11.95
N PHE A 203 10.29 6.30 -10.81
CA PHE A 203 11.13 5.11 -10.67
C PHE A 203 10.31 3.98 -10.07
N GLY A 204 10.38 2.80 -10.65
CA GLY A 204 9.70 1.59 -10.17
C GLY A 204 10.20 0.35 -10.89
N ASP A 205 10.06 -0.81 -10.24
CA ASP A 205 10.47 -2.12 -10.74
C ASP A 205 9.32 -2.90 -11.38
N SER A 206 8.08 -2.45 -11.16
CA SER A 206 6.87 -3.12 -11.63
C SER A 206 5.86 -2.15 -12.25
N GLY A 207 4.91 -2.67 -13.04
CA GLY A 207 3.93 -1.89 -13.79
C GLY A 207 2.65 -1.52 -13.01
N ASN A 208 2.66 -1.54 -11.69
CA ASN A 208 1.51 -1.22 -10.82
C ASN A 208 1.57 0.18 -10.22
#